data_8388c4cf94cce88fa6de8ecb83674b70
#
_entry.id   8388c4cf94cce88fa6de8ecb83674b70
#
_cell.length_a   1.000
_cell.length_b   1.000
_cell.length_c   1.000
_cell.angle_alpha   90.00
_cell.angle_beta   90.00
_cell.angle_gamma   90.00
#
_symmetry.space_group_name_H-M   'P 1'
#
loop_
_entity.id
_entity.type
_entity.pdbx_description
1 polymer ?
#
loop_
_entity_poly.entity_id
_entity_poly.type
_entity_poly.pdbx_seq_one_letter_code
_entity_poly.pdbx_strand_id
1 'polypeptide(L)'
;MSLIRTFTVTVVSTGSGNKYVIDGVQQDTVVLAEGYTYKFDQADSSNNNHPLRFSTTSNGTWSGGSEYTTGVTTSGTPGNAGAYTQIAVAASAPQLYYYCTNHSGMGGQANTESSDTWGLLQWSQNSWGSQDSVEFTLTGLSATSSLGELAYAAADDGWGRDAWG
;
A
#
# COMPACT_ATOMS: atom_id res chain seq x y z
N MET A 1 -1.47 3.02 -13.64
CA MET A 1 -1.31 2.39 -12.31
C MET A 1 -2.04 1.05 -12.32
N SER A 2 -1.40 0.00 -11.83
CA SER A 2 -1.99 -1.34 -11.78
C SER A 2 -2.78 -1.52 -10.48
N LEU A 3 -3.94 -2.19 -10.54
CA LEU A 3 -4.67 -2.60 -9.33
C LEU A 3 -3.82 -3.64 -8.60
N ILE A 4 -3.49 -3.38 -7.33
CA ILE A 4 -2.65 -4.26 -6.54
C ILE A 4 -3.45 -5.08 -5.52
N ARG A 5 -4.50 -4.50 -4.94
CA ARG A 5 -5.31 -5.15 -3.92
C ARG A 5 -6.75 -4.68 -3.93
N THR A 6 -7.65 -5.61 -3.67
CA THR A 6 -9.04 -5.31 -3.31
C THR A 6 -9.25 -5.66 -1.84
N PHE A 7 -9.69 -4.67 -1.07
CA PHE A 7 -10.14 -4.85 0.32
C PHE A 7 -11.63 -5.13 0.32
N THR A 8 -12.05 -6.12 1.07
CA THR A 8 -13.47 -6.37 1.34
C THR A 8 -13.94 -5.45 2.47
N VAL A 9 -14.97 -4.67 2.21
CA VAL A 9 -15.55 -3.75 3.19
C VAL A 9 -16.90 -4.28 3.64
N THR A 10 -17.08 -4.40 4.95
CA THR A 10 -18.37 -4.66 5.57
C THR A 10 -18.62 -3.66 6.69
N VAL A 11 -19.83 -3.62 7.22
CA VAL A 11 -20.21 -2.76 8.34
C VAL A 11 -20.76 -3.61 9.47
N VAL A 12 -20.27 -3.37 10.67
CA VAL A 12 -20.76 -3.99 11.90
C VAL A 12 -21.39 -2.94 12.82
N SER A 13 -22.53 -3.28 13.42
CA SER A 13 -23.13 -2.45 14.46
C SER A 13 -22.54 -2.80 15.82
N THR A 14 -22.07 -1.77 16.53
CA THR A 14 -21.48 -1.91 17.86
C THR A 14 -22.23 -1.04 18.87
N GLY A 15 -21.94 -1.20 20.16
CA GLY A 15 -22.47 -0.33 21.21
C GLY A 15 -22.07 1.15 21.05
N SER A 16 -21.05 1.46 20.20
CA SER A 16 -20.58 2.80 19.89
C SER A 16 -20.94 3.23 18.46
N GLY A 17 -21.97 2.65 17.86
CA GLY A 17 -22.41 2.92 16.49
C GLY A 17 -21.79 1.96 15.47
N ASN A 18 -22.11 2.21 14.20
CA ASN A 18 -21.62 1.39 13.09
C ASN A 18 -20.12 1.63 12.84
N LYS A 19 -19.40 0.57 12.49
CA LYS A 19 -17.97 0.58 12.18
C LYS A 19 -17.69 -0.15 10.89
N TYR A 20 -16.76 0.36 10.08
CA TYR A 20 -16.22 -0.40 8.96
C TYR A 20 -15.34 -1.54 9.45
N VAL A 21 -15.46 -2.65 8.77
CA VAL A 21 -14.60 -3.82 8.92
C VAL A 21 -13.91 -4.02 7.58
N ILE A 22 -12.60 -3.95 7.55
CA ILE A 22 -11.77 -4.12 6.35
C ILE A 22 -11.09 -5.48 6.45
N ASP A 23 -11.34 -6.36 5.48
CA ASP A 23 -10.82 -7.74 5.44
C ASP A 23 -10.99 -8.49 6.78
N GLY A 24 -12.10 -8.26 7.47
CA GLY A 24 -12.43 -8.90 8.75
C GLY A 24 -11.94 -8.17 10.00
N VAL A 25 -11.20 -7.06 9.87
CA VAL A 25 -10.69 -6.27 11.01
C VAL A 25 -11.48 -4.97 11.17
N GLN A 26 -12.04 -4.74 12.35
CA GLN A 26 -12.81 -3.53 12.65
C GLN A 26 -11.89 -2.31 12.69
N GLN A 27 -12.24 -1.26 11.92
CA GLN A 27 -11.50 0.00 11.80
C GLN A 27 -9.99 -0.22 11.55
N ASP A 28 -9.66 -1.19 10.70
CA ASP A 28 -8.28 -1.55 10.37
C ASP A 28 -7.46 -0.34 9.90
N THR A 29 -6.19 -0.33 10.24
CA THR A 29 -5.21 0.59 9.67
C THR A 29 -4.67 -0.02 8.38
N VAL A 30 -5.16 0.44 7.24
CA VAL A 30 -4.68 -0.04 5.94
C VAL A 30 -3.42 0.71 5.52
N VAL A 31 -2.54 0.01 4.80
CA VAL A 31 -1.33 0.60 4.21
C VAL A 31 -1.48 0.63 2.70
N LEU A 32 -1.26 1.79 2.12
CA LEU A 32 -1.43 2.09 0.71
C LEU A 32 -0.09 2.61 0.14
N ALA A 33 0.58 1.80 -0.69
CA ALA A 33 1.82 2.22 -1.34
C ALA A 33 1.55 3.24 -2.45
N GLU A 34 2.34 4.29 -2.51
CA GLU A 34 2.32 5.28 -3.58
C GLU A 34 2.57 4.63 -4.96
N GLY A 35 1.96 5.17 -5.99
CA GLY A 35 2.07 4.62 -7.35
C GLY A 35 1.16 3.43 -7.65
N TYR A 36 0.44 2.90 -6.67
CA TYR A 36 -0.46 1.74 -6.83
C TYR A 36 -1.93 2.09 -6.66
N THR A 37 -2.78 1.16 -7.07
CA THR A 37 -4.24 1.34 -7.02
C THR A 37 -4.85 0.30 -6.09
N TYR A 38 -5.72 0.76 -5.20
CA TYR A 38 -6.43 -0.06 -4.21
C TYR A 38 -7.93 0.12 -4.36
N LYS A 39 -8.66 -0.98 -4.31
CA LYS A 39 -10.11 -1.00 -4.39
C LYS A 39 -10.71 -1.41 -3.05
N PHE A 40 -11.65 -0.64 -2.56
CA PHE A 40 -12.47 -0.94 -1.38
C PHE A 40 -13.84 -1.40 -1.88
N ASP A 41 -14.07 -2.70 -1.88
CA ASP A 41 -15.29 -3.32 -2.36
C ASP A 41 -16.40 -3.14 -1.33
N GLN A 42 -17.45 -2.43 -1.73
CA GLN A 42 -18.61 -2.12 -0.91
C GLN A 42 -19.89 -2.84 -1.39
N ALA A 43 -19.74 -3.96 -2.08
CA ALA A 43 -20.88 -4.72 -2.60
C ALA A 43 -21.71 -5.41 -1.51
N ASP A 44 -21.11 -5.72 -0.36
CA ASP A 44 -21.83 -6.35 0.75
C ASP A 44 -22.98 -5.46 1.25
N SER A 45 -24.15 -6.06 1.51
CA SER A 45 -25.38 -5.36 1.86
C SER A 45 -25.28 -4.54 3.15
N SER A 46 -24.36 -4.89 4.05
CA SER A 46 -24.10 -4.11 5.27
C SER A 46 -23.58 -2.70 4.98
N ASN A 47 -23.02 -2.45 3.77
CA ASN A 47 -22.58 -1.14 3.34
C ASN A 47 -23.73 -0.21 2.91
N ASN A 48 -24.98 -0.69 2.90
CA ASN A 48 -26.11 0.14 2.50
C ASN A 48 -26.17 1.43 3.32
N ASN A 49 -26.23 2.57 2.61
CA ASN A 49 -26.17 3.91 3.20
C ASN A 49 -24.84 4.25 3.93
N HIS A 50 -23.75 3.54 3.62
CA HIS A 50 -22.42 3.78 4.17
C HIS A 50 -21.36 4.02 3.09
N PRO A 51 -21.39 5.14 2.35
CA PRO A 51 -20.36 5.45 1.36
C PRO A 51 -19.00 5.69 2.02
N LEU A 52 -17.99 4.91 1.65
CA LEU A 52 -16.63 5.08 2.11
C LEU A 52 -15.93 6.17 1.26
N ARG A 53 -15.26 7.11 1.90
CA ARG A 53 -14.45 8.17 1.29
C ARG A 53 -13.17 8.37 2.05
N PHE A 54 -12.25 9.15 1.48
CA PHE A 54 -10.97 9.50 2.08
C PHE A 54 -10.90 10.97 2.48
N SER A 55 -10.08 11.26 3.46
CA SER A 55 -9.77 12.62 3.93
C SER A 55 -8.36 12.67 4.52
N THR A 56 -7.75 13.84 4.58
CA THR A 56 -6.54 14.10 5.35
C THR A 56 -6.81 14.35 6.84
N THR A 57 -8.07 14.45 7.21
CA THR A 57 -8.51 14.65 8.59
C THR A 57 -9.18 13.37 9.10
N SER A 58 -8.83 12.92 10.30
CA SER A 58 -9.48 11.80 10.97
C SER A 58 -10.99 12.06 11.05
N ASN A 59 -11.81 11.04 10.72
CA ASN A 59 -13.26 11.13 10.65
C ASN A 59 -13.79 12.14 9.58
N GLY A 60 -12.92 12.61 8.67
CA GLY A 60 -13.26 13.38 7.49
C GLY A 60 -14.06 14.66 7.77
N THR A 61 -15.15 14.84 7.05
CA THR A 61 -16.02 16.04 7.13
C THR A 61 -16.69 16.20 8.50
N TRP A 62 -16.81 15.13 9.29
CA TRP A 62 -17.36 15.17 10.63
C TRP A 62 -16.45 15.87 11.65
N SER A 63 -15.15 15.96 11.34
CA SER A 63 -14.15 16.66 12.15
C SER A 63 -13.67 17.96 11.48
N GLY A 64 -14.48 18.52 10.58
CA GLY A 64 -14.17 19.79 9.88
C GLY A 64 -13.17 19.63 8.72
N GLY A 65 -12.85 18.40 8.33
CA GLY A 65 -12.01 18.12 7.15
C GLY A 65 -12.81 18.17 5.85
N SER A 66 -12.11 17.95 4.75
CA SER A 66 -12.68 17.85 3.41
C SER A 66 -12.44 16.46 2.83
N GLU A 67 -13.27 16.05 1.88
CA GLU A 67 -13.06 14.82 1.11
C GLU A 67 -11.77 14.96 0.29
N TYR A 68 -10.92 13.94 0.35
CA TYR A 68 -9.75 13.79 -0.51
C TYR A 68 -10.16 13.06 -1.79
N THR A 69 -10.01 13.74 -2.93
CA THR A 69 -10.49 13.26 -4.24
C THR A 69 -9.38 12.91 -5.22
N THR A 70 -8.11 13.25 -4.90
CA THR A 70 -6.99 12.99 -5.81
C THR A 70 -6.81 11.49 -6.03
N GLY A 71 -6.96 11.05 -7.27
CA GLY A 71 -6.86 9.64 -7.65
C GLY A 71 -8.02 8.76 -7.17
N VAL A 72 -9.06 9.34 -6.55
CA VAL A 72 -10.21 8.59 -6.04
C VAL A 72 -11.30 8.49 -7.10
N THR A 73 -11.84 7.29 -7.26
CA THR A 73 -13.02 7.01 -8.12
C THR A 73 -14.00 6.14 -7.34
N THR A 74 -15.27 6.28 -7.66
CA THR A 74 -16.35 5.50 -7.03
C THR A 74 -17.26 4.91 -8.08
N SER A 75 -17.86 3.78 -7.79
CA SER A 75 -18.83 3.11 -8.66
C SER A 75 -19.94 2.49 -7.84
N GLY A 76 -21.13 2.48 -8.41
CA GLY A 76 -22.31 1.86 -7.83
C GLY A 76 -22.82 2.55 -6.56
N THR A 77 -23.79 1.91 -5.93
CA THR A 77 -24.35 2.32 -4.64
C THR A 77 -23.88 1.34 -3.57
N PRO A 78 -23.25 1.80 -2.49
CA PRO A 78 -22.80 0.92 -1.39
C PRO A 78 -23.93 -0.01 -0.92
N GLY A 79 -23.59 -1.27 -0.72
CA GLY A 79 -24.56 -2.32 -0.40
C GLY A 79 -25.09 -3.09 -1.61
N ASN A 80 -24.75 -2.69 -2.83
CA ASN A 80 -25.16 -3.36 -4.06
C ASN A 80 -23.95 -3.93 -4.83
N ALA A 81 -24.20 -4.99 -5.59
CA ALA A 81 -23.17 -5.62 -6.41
C ALA A 81 -22.44 -4.62 -7.31
N GLY A 82 -21.11 -4.68 -7.33
CA GLY A 82 -20.25 -3.79 -8.12
C GLY A 82 -19.98 -2.41 -7.51
N ALA A 83 -20.50 -2.13 -6.30
CA ALA A 83 -20.18 -0.89 -5.59
C ALA A 83 -18.76 -0.91 -5.04
N TYR A 84 -18.01 0.18 -5.23
CA TYR A 84 -16.67 0.32 -4.67
C TYR A 84 -16.23 1.78 -4.57
N THR A 85 -15.25 2.01 -3.72
CA THR A 85 -14.39 3.19 -3.75
C THR A 85 -12.97 2.73 -4.08
N GLN A 86 -12.32 3.38 -5.04
CA GLN A 86 -10.97 3.04 -5.49
C GLN A 86 -10.07 4.27 -5.36
N ILE A 87 -8.83 4.07 -5.00
CA ILE A 87 -7.82 5.11 -4.94
C ILE A 87 -6.56 4.68 -5.69
N ALA A 88 -6.13 5.52 -6.64
CA ALA A 88 -4.81 5.48 -7.24
C ALA A 88 -3.92 6.43 -6.41
N VAL A 89 -3.05 5.85 -5.58
CA VAL A 89 -2.27 6.61 -4.61
C VAL A 89 -1.20 7.43 -5.34
N ALA A 90 -1.30 8.75 -5.25
CA ALA A 90 -0.34 9.66 -5.87
C ALA A 90 1.01 9.59 -5.16
N ALA A 91 2.10 9.96 -5.88
CA ALA A 91 3.38 10.19 -5.26
C ALA A 91 3.26 11.34 -4.24
N SER A 92 3.90 11.17 -3.08
CA SER A 92 3.82 12.10 -1.95
C SER A 92 2.38 12.34 -1.45
N ALA A 93 1.52 11.34 -1.54
CA ALA A 93 0.19 11.40 -0.97
C ALA A 93 0.27 11.64 0.55
N PRO A 94 -0.54 12.57 1.10
CA PRO A 94 -0.53 12.81 2.54
C PRO A 94 -1.09 11.61 3.31
N GLN A 95 -0.87 11.58 4.61
CA GLN A 95 -1.58 10.67 5.51
C GLN A 95 -3.08 10.77 5.25
N LEU A 96 -3.74 9.66 5.00
CA LEU A 96 -5.17 9.57 4.76
C LEU A 96 -5.90 8.82 5.87
N TYR A 97 -7.20 9.08 5.92
CA TYR A 97 -8.18 8.38 6.75
C TYR A 97 -9.37 8.03 5.86
N TYR A 98 -9.90 6.83 5.99
CA TYR A 98 -11.18 6.50 5.39
C TYR A 98 -12.31 6.78 6.38
N TYR A 99 -13.45 7.24 5.88
CA TYR A 99 -14.60 7.62 6.71
C TYR A 99 -15.91 7.38 5.95
N CYS A 100 -17.02 7.40 6.65
CA CYS A 100 -18.36 7.36 6.08
C CYS A 100 -18.90 8.78 5.93
N THR A 101 -19.42 9.13 4.75
CA THR A 101 -20.02 10.46 4.52
C THR A 101 -21.31 10.68 5.33
N ASN A 102 -22.05 9.61 5.60
CA ASN A 102 -23.37 9.68 6.24
C ASN A 102 -23.34 9.51 7.76
N HIS A 103 -22.27 8.92 8.32
CA HIS A 103 -22.19 8.59 9.74
C HIS A 103 -20.79 8.83 10.29
N SER A 104 -20.73 9.49 11.42
CA SER A 104 -19.49 9.78 12.14
C SER A 104 -18.89 8.53 12.81
N GLY A 105 -17.57 8.50 12.94
CA GLY A 105 -16.84 7.54 13.76
C GLY A 105 -16.78 6.10 13.22
N MET A 106 -17.06 5.89 11.94
CA MET A 106 -17.04 4.56 11.31
C MET A 106 -15.68 4.13 10.81
N GLY A 107 -14.82 5.06 10.41
CA GLY A 107 -13.60 4.81 9.65
C GLY A 107 -12.35 4.57 10.50
N GLY A 108 -11.21 4.53 9.82
CA GLY A 108 -9.87 4.31 10.39
C GLY A 108 -8.78 5.01 9.58
N GLN A 109 -7.53 4.64 9.83
CA GLN A 109 -6.38 5.17 9.11
C GLN A 109 -6.16 4.45 7.78
N ALA A 110 -5.69 5.22 6.80
CA ALA A 110 -5.15 4.73 5.53
C ALA A 110 -3.76 5.35 5.34
N ASN A 111 -2.74 4.68 5.86
CA ASN A 111 -1.36 5.16 5.78
C ASN A 111 -0.89 5.10 4.33
N THR A 112 -0.43 6.23 3.83
CA THR A 112 0.23 6.32 2.52
C THR A 112 1.73 6.22 2.74
N GLU A 113 2.37 5.31 2.03
CA GLU A 113 3.80 5.07 2.19
C GLU A 113 4.48 5.05 0.83
N SER A 114 5.72 5.55 0.77
CA SER A 114 6.55 5.46 -0.43
C SER A 114 6.68 3.99 -0.87
N SER A 115 6.58 3.74 -2.16
CA SER A 115 6.78 2.41 -2.74
C SER A 115 8.16 1.82 -2.47
N ASP A 116 9.13 2.67 -2.07
CA ASP A 116 10.49 2.27 -1.74
C ASP A 116 10.64 1.73 -0.30
N THR A 117 9.57 1.78 0.49
CA THR A 117 9.59 1.30 1.88
C THR A 117 9.65 -0.22 1.90
N TRP A 118 10.71 -0.77 2.50
CA TRP A 118 10.89 -2.22 2.65
C TRP A 118 9.72 -2.86 3.41
N GLY A 119 9.10 -3.88 2.80
CA GLY A 119 8.03 -4.67 3.44
C GLY A 119 6.61 -4.36 2.99
N LEU A 120 6.37 -3.30 2.20
CA LEU A 120 5.04 -2.97 1.68
C LEU A 120 4.59 -3.87 0.54
N LEU A 121 5.51 -4.39 -0.24
CA LEU A 121 5.22 -5.31 -1.33
C LEU A 121 5.38 -6.74 -0.83
N GLN A 122 4.34 -7.56 -1.01
CA GLN A 122 4.46 -8.99 -0.76
C GLN A 122 5.55 -9.58 -1.66
N TRP A 123 6.32 -10.54 -1.14
CA TRP A 123 7.43 -11.23 -1.80
C TRP A 123 7.13 -11.80 -3.20
N SER A 124 5.87 -11.84 -3.61
CA SER A 124 5.44 -12.34 -4.92
C SER A 124 5.14 -11.25 -5.96
N GLN A 125 5.19 -9.98 -5.60
CA GLN A 125 4.75 -8.89 -6.49
C GLN A 125 5.88 -8.17 -7.21
N ASN A 126 7.12 -8.29 -6.73
CA ASN A 126 8.31 -7.90 -7.49
C ASN A 126 8.99 -9.17 -7.99
N SER A 127 8.90 -9.44 -9.28
CA SER A 127 9.77 -10.42 -9.91
C SER A 127 11.21 -10.11 -9.55
N TRP A 128 11.91 -11.04 -8.94
CA TRP A 128 13.36 -11.02 -8.89
C TRP A 128 13.87 -10.90 -10.33
N GLY A 129 14.36 -9.73 -10.71
CA GLY A 129 14.88 -9.48 -12.05
C GLY A 129 14.22 -8.38 -12.86
N SER A 130 13.13 -7.74 -12.42
CA SER A 130 12.72 -6.44 -12.98
C SER A 130 13.57 -5.37 -12.31
N GLN A 131 14.68 -5.04 -12.94
CA GLN A 131 15.50 -3.92 -12.56
C GLN A 131 14.78 -2.63 -12.92
N ASP A 132 14.04 -2.06 -11.98
CA ASP A 132 14.03 -0.62 -11.86
C ASP A 132 15.41 -0.28 -11.29
N SER A 133 16.34 0.06 -12.19
CA SER A 133 17.65 0.51 -11.81
C SER A 133 17.47 1.79 -11.00
N VAL A 134 17.66 1.69 -9.70
CA VAL A 134 17.84 2.88 -8.87
C VAL A 134 19.20 3.42 -9.22
N GLU A 135 19.26 4.40 -10.12
CA GLU A 135 20.46 5.16 -10.39
C GLU A 135 20.78 6.02 -9.18
N PHE A 136 21.65 5.52 -8.30
CA PHE A 136 22.28 6.37 -7.31
C PHE A 136 23.35 7.20 -8.01
N THR A 137 23.03 8.41 -8.40
CA THR A 137 24.03 9.39 -8.80
C THR A 137 24.76 9.86 -7.54
N LEU A 138 25.88 9.22 -7.23
CA LEU A 138 26.81 9.70 -6.21
C LEU A 138 27.55 10.93 -6.78
N THR A 139 26.97 12.10 -6.59
CA THR A 139 27.66 13.35 -6.87
C THR A 139 28.68 13.62 -5.77
N GLY A 140 29.96 13.47 -6.09
CA GLY A 140 31.07 13.90 -5.22
C GLY A 140 32.00 12.81 -4.70
N LEU A 141 31.81 11.54 -5.07
CA LEU A 141 32.76 10.47 -4.80
C LEU A 141 33.34 9.97 -6.12
N SER A 142 34.56 10.37 -6.44
CA SER A 142 35.36 9.68 -7.44
C SER A 142 35.92 8.41 -6.82
N ALA A 143 35.25 7.30 -6.97
CA ALA A 143 35.82 6.00 -6.69
C ALA A 143 36.56 5.55 -7.96
N THR A 144 37.86 5.65 -7.97
CA THR A 144 38.71 4.89 -8.92
C THR A 144 38.71 3.45 -8.44
N SER A 145 37.79 2.63 -8.95
CA SER A 145 37.99 1.19 -8.89
C SER A 145 39.08 0.82 -9.86
N SER A 146 40.30 0.67 -9.43
CA SER A 146 41.22 -0.21 -10.13
C SER A 146 40.63 -1.62 -9.94
N LEU A 147 40.14 -2.23 -10.98
CA LEU A 147 40.05 -3.68 -11.04
C LEU A 147 41.49 -4.16 -10.83
N GLY A 148 41.84 -4.45 -9.56
CA GLY A 148 42.94 -5.32 -9.29
C GLY A 148 42.68 -6.54 -10.14
N GLU A 149 43.65 -6.95 -10.91
CA GLU A 149 43.63 -8.22 -11.60
C GLU A 149 43.08 -9.23 -10.58
N LEU A 150 41.91 -9.77 -10.85
CA LEU A 150 41.46 -10.97 -10.17
C LEU A 150 42.50 -11.99 -10.59
N ALA A 151 43.60 -12.08 -9.83
CA ALA A 151 44.45 -13.23 -9.88
C ALA A 151 43.51 -14.39 -9.59
N TYR A 152 43.05 -15.04 -10.64
CA TYR A 152 42.45 -16.34 -10.52
C TYR A 152 43.51 -17.18 -9.83
N ALA A 153 43.37 -17.38 -8.55
CA ALA A 153 44.17 -18.35 -7.84
C ALA A 153 43.98 -19.63 -8.62
N ALA A 154 45.07 -20.06 -9.23
CA ALA A 154 45.04 -21.22 -10.08
C ALA A 154 44.31 -22.32 -9.33
N ALA A 155 43.50 -23.05 -10.03
CA ALA A 155 42.64 -24.11 -9.49
C ALA A 155 43.42 -25.23 -8.75
N ASP A 156 44.69 -25.06 -8.60
CA ASP A 156 45.59 -25.99 -7.91
C ASP A 156 45.53 -25.87 -6.38
N ASP A 157 45.03 -24.73 -5.86
CA ASP A 157 44.81 -24.55 -4.42
C ASP A 157 43.34 -24.77 -4.02
N GLY A 158 42.64 -25.60 -4.75
CA GLY A 158 41.25 -25.97 -4.47
C GLY A 158 41.11 -26.53 -3.07
N TRP A 159 40.23 -25.96 -2.30
CA TRP A 159 39.73 -26.46 -1.03
C TRP A 159 39.49 -27.98 -1.14
N GLY A 160 40.34 -28.77 -0.55
CA GLY A 160 40.10 -30.21 -0.42
C GLY A 160 41.17 -31.12 -0.97
N ARG A 161 42.31 -30.62 -1.55
CA ARG A 161 43.36 -31.52 -2.02
C ARG A 161 44.44 -31.85 -0.98
N ASP A 162 44.65 -30.99 0.00
CA ASP A 162 45.69 -31.18 1.02
C ASP A 162 45.16 -31.64 2.40
N ALA A 163 43.86 -31.93 2.49
CA ALA A 163 43.27 -32.29 3.79
C ALA A 163 43.19 -33.79 4.08
N TRP A 164 43.69 -34.65 3.21
CA TRP A 164 43.67 -36.11 3.42
C TRP A 164 44.93 -36.75 2.84
N GLY A 165 46.01 -36.53 3.52
CA GLY A 165 47.26 -37.27 3.40
C GLY A 165 47.69 -37.74 4.77
#